data_11fab6e34339251aaae9f424d854cdeb
#
_entry.id   11fab6e34339251aaae9f424d854cdeb
#
_cell.length_a   1.000
_cell.length_b   1.000
_cell.length_c   1.000
_cell.angle_alpha   90.00
_cell.angle_beta   90.00
_cell.angle_gamma   90.00
#
_symmetry.space_group_name_H-M   'P 1'
#
loop_
_entity.id
_entity.type
_entity.pdbx_description
1 polymer ?
#
loop_
_entity_poly.entity_id
_entity_poly.type
_entity_poly.pdbx_seq_one_letter_code
_entity_poly.pdbx_strand_id
1 'polypeptide(L)'
;MLPARALPPPVSVAVVADRALDSSILQNHVLLCDPTDGPKDGQARQGALRAERGRPARRGKRVLRYHARPNAAGAGAERRASGVPGAEDPPPTLLAGAPPARPSTMLVGTPPARRTEGGQKWSVAMFVNTMPRYEILSGDAVGVLERGWRRIVSEIGIQFAKPEAVELFRKAGQQVDGDVVRLDPEFVLEQVAKAPREFDVQARNPANSVHIGGDHMVFSGVYGCPFVREGEVRRDATLDDFRRLSMLAQSFPELDSAGGVICEPNDAPLDSRHLDMIYALQTVTDKIYMGNVVSGPNAADTIAMTSILFGGREKIEQTPATISLINCNSPLRWDDRMLDAQFEYCAANQAVVLTPFLLMGAMSPVTIPAALTQQLAEALSGIALAQLIRPGCPVIFGSFLSNIDMQSGSPAFGTPESAIGLLCTGQLARHYGLPFRTGGGLNASQTADAQCAYEALMTLLPTFLAGTNFVMHAAGWLEGGLVSCYEKFIIDVELLRMLRVEFTPLEIDEASLAFGAHEEVGHGGHFLGAAHTMERFRDCFYRPLLSSTANYERWLKQGGKDTAARAGEICQRTLAEYEPPPMDEAVRAELQDYVDRRRAELGD
;
A
#
# COMPACT_ATOMS: atom_id res chain seq x y z
N MET A 1 13.57 -12.63 48.95
CA MET A 1 14.65 -13.06 48.07
C MET A 1 14.19 -14.28 47.30
N LEU A 2 13.75 -14.11 46.07
CA LEU A 2 13.43 -15.19 45.14
C LEU A 2 14.60 -15.31 44.16
N PRO A 3 15.03 -16.53 43.78
CA PRO A 3 16.20 -16.70 42.92
C PRO A 3 15.91 -16.24 41.48
N ALA A 4 16.88 -15.54 40.91
CA ALA A 4 16.87 -15.10 39.51
C ALA A 4 16.84 -16.32 38.57
N ARG A 5 15.84 -16.39 37.69
CA ARG A 5 15.83 -17.34 36.58
C ARG A 5 16.83 -16.85 35.52
N ALA A 6 17.77 -17.71 35.18
CA ALA A 6 18.71 -17.50 34.09
C ALA A 6 17.96 -17.34 32.76
N LEU A 7 18.31 -16.31 32.00
CA LEU A 7 17.87 -16.11 30.64
C LEU A 7 18.48 -17.20 29.73
N PRO A 8 17.74 -17.70 28.73
CA PRO A 8 18.30 -18.61 27.74
C PRO A 8 19.38 -17.88 26.91
N PRO A 9 20.35 -18.61 26.33
CA PRO A 9 21.44 -18.02 25.53
C PRO A 9 20.89 -17.39 24.26
N PRO A 10 21.59 -16.36 23.73
CA PRO A 10 21.16 -15.67 22.51
C PRO A 10 21.14 -16.63 21.31
N VAL A 11 20.03 -16.61 20.57
CA VAL A 11 19.85 -17.35 19.32
C VAL A 11 20.79 -16.75 18.29
N SER A 12 21.77 -17.52 17.85
CA SER A 12 22.65 -17.11 16.73
C SER A 12 21.88 -17.30 15.43
N VAL A 13 21.53 -16.20 14.75
CA VAL A 13 20.99 -16.21 13.40
C VAL A 13 22.17 -16.43 12.45
N ALA A 14 22.32 -17.66 11.94
CA ALA A 14 23.28 -17.95 10.87
C ALA A 14 22.64 -17.61 9.52
N VAL A 15 23.14 -16.57 8.87
CA VAL A 15 22.82 -16.28 7.47
C VAL A 15 23.64 -17.26 6.61
N VAL A 16 22.99 -18.27 6.07
CA VAL A 16 23.59 -19.15 5.05
C VAL A 16 23.35 -18.52 3.70
N ALA A 17 24.38 -17.84 3.17
CA ALA A 17 24.43 -17.46 1.77
C ALA A 17 24.91 -18.65 0.95
N ASP A 18 24.02 -19.33 0.24
CA ASP A 18 24.42 -20.25 -0.80
C ASP A 18 23.62 -20.00 -2.09
N ARG A 19 24.39 -19.60 -3.10
CA ARG A 19 24.17 -19.53 -4.54
C ARG A 19 22.83 -19.03 -5.10
N ALA A 20 22.92 -17.81 -5.66
CA ALA A 20 22.14 -17.33 -6.82
C ALA A 20 20.62 -17.41 -6.71
N LEU A 21 20.05 -16.78 -5.70
CA LEU A 21 18.70 -16.26 -5.73
C LEU A 21 18.80 -14.74 -5.82
N ASP A 22 18.15 -14.17 -6.82
CA ASP A 22 18.14 -12.75 -7.07
C ASP A 22 17.72 -11.98 -5.81
N SER A 23 18.54 -11.00 -5.40
CA SER A 23 18.31 -10.23 -4.16
C SER A 23 17.03 -9.38 -4.18
N SER A 24 16.36 -9.24 -5.33
CA SER A 24 15.04 -8.60 -5.42
C SER A 24 13.97 -9.44 -4.70
N ILE A 25 14.14 -10.76 -4.68
CA ILE A 25 13.28 -11.69 -3.93
C ILE A 25 13.56 -11.61 -2.43
N LEU A 26 14.83 -11.42 -2.04
CA LEU A 26 15.24 -11.37 -0.63
C LEU A 26 14.79 -10.11 0.12
N GLN A 27 14.50 -9.00 -0.57
CA GLN A 27 13.92 -7.82 0.08
C GLN A 27 12.47 -8.02 0.52
N ASN A 28 11.78 -9.03 -0.03
CA ASN A 28 10.42 -9.40 0.36
C ASN A 28 10.34 -10.70 1.18
N HIS A 29 11.47 -11.42 1.37
CA HIS A 29 11.46 -12.73 2.02
C HIS A 29 12.55 -12.86 3.09
N VAL A 30 12.17 -12.79 4.34
CA VAL A 30 12.94 -13.39 5.44
C VAL A 30 12.61 -14.88 5.43
N LEU A 31 13.43 -15.70 4.78
CA LEU A 31 13.35 -17.15 4.87
C LEU A 31 13.85 -17.58 6.25
N LEU A 32 12.94 -18.10 7.06
CA LEU A 32 13.23 -18.74 8.34
C LEU A 32 13.38 -20.23 8.10
N CYS A 33 14.58 -20.75 8.34
CA CYS A 33 14.81 -22.19 8.41
C CYS A 33 14.28 -22.74 9.75
N ASP A 34 13.58 -23.87 9.70
CA ASP A 34 13.17 -24.64 10.86
C ASP A 34 14.42 -25.11 11.64
N PRO A 35 14.54 -24.85 12.94
CA PRO A 35 15.71 -25.23 13.74
C PRO A 35 15.86 -26.74 14.00
N THR A 36 15.03 -27.62 13.41
CA THR A 36 15.04 -29.07 13.63
C THR A 36 15.84 -29.88 12.61
N ASP A 37 16.35 -29.27 11.52
CA ASP A 37 17.20 -29.97 10.53
C ASP A 37 18.68 -29.78 10.83
N GLY A 38 19.24 -30.71 11.63
CA GLY A 38 20.68 -30.92 11.78
C GLY A 38 21.26 -31.69 10.56
N PRO A 39 22.60 -31.58 10.29
CA PRO A 39 23.20 -32.16 9.10
C PRO A 39 23.14 -33.69 9.13
N LYS A 40 22.50 -34.28 8.14
CA LYS A 40 22.54 -35.74 7.89
C LYS A 40 23.70 -36.03 6.92
N ASP A 41 24.78 -36.56 7.47
CA ASP A 41 25.81 -37.23 6.71
C ASP A 41 25.27 -38.50 6.04
N GLY A 42 25.64 -38.68 4.78
CA GLY A 42 25.22 -39.78 3.97
C GLY A 42 25.86 -41.09 4.33
N GLN A 43 25.13 -42.18 4.23
CA GLN A 43 25.49 -43.38 3.46
C GLN A 43 24.36 -44.40 3.46
N ALA A 44 24.14 -44.95 2.29
CA ALA A 44 23.19 -46.00 1.99
C ALA A 44 23.39 -47.30 2.79
N ARG A 45 22.29 -47.97 3.20
CA ARG A 45 22.12 -49.41 3.08
C ARG A 45 20.64 -49.82 3.18
N GLN A 46 20.26 -50.69 2.25
CA GLN A 46 19.00 -51.41 2.14
C GLN A 46 18.74 -52.34 3.31
N GLY A 47 17.46 -52.54 3.66
CA GLY A 47 17.04 -53.62 4.53
C GLY A 47 15.56 -53.58 4.86
N ALA A 48 14.79 -54.42 4.19
CA ALA A 48 13.39 -54.68 4.48
C ALA A 48 13.18 -55.36 5.82
N LEU A 49 12.03 -55.13 6.51
CA LEU A 49 11.21 -56.17 7.13
C LEU A 49 9.95 -55.61 7.84
N ARG A 50 8.80 -56.04 7.34
CA ARG A 50 7.54 -56.49 7.94
C ARG A 50 6.97 -55.87 9.23
N ALA A 51 5.76 -55.49 9.00
CA ALA A 51 4.56 -55.41 9.82
C ALA A 51 4.49 -56.07 11.21
N GLU A 52 3.87 -55.35 12.17
CA GLU A 52 2.88 -55.96 13.06
C GLU A 52 1.87 -54.93 13.62
N ARG A 53 0.63 -55.42 13.73
CA ARG A 53 -0.57 -54.71 14.15
C ARG A 53 -0.69 -54.66 15.69
N GLY A 54 -1.23 -53.59 16.22
CA GLY A 54 -1.72 -53.55 17.58
C GLY A 54 -2.71 -52.41 17.82
N ARG A 55 -3.96 -52.75 18.08
CA ARG A 55 -5.09 -51.89 18.46
C ARG A 55 -5.17 -51.73 20.00
N PRO A 56 -6.18 -51.02 20.56
CA PRO A 56 -6.09 -49.63 21.03
C PRO A 56 -6.39 -49.55 22.57
N ALA A 57 -6.10 -48.45 23.22
CA ALA A 57 -6.56 -48.19 24.58
C ALA A 57 -7.31 -46.83 24.68
N ARG A 58 -8.55 -46.95 25.12
CA ARG A 58 -9.47 -45.86 25.52
C ARG A 58 -9.06 -45.25 26.85
N ARG A 59 -9.26 -43.96 27.01
CA ARG A 59 -9.63 -43.19 28.24
C ARG A 59 -9.48 -41.72 27.89
N GLY A 60 -10.34 -40.76 28.24
CA GLY A 60 -11.46 -40.65 29.12
C GLY A 60 -11.78 -39.14 29.15
N LYS A 61 -13.01 -38.76 28.81
CA LYS A 61 -13.49 -37.36 28.80
C LYS A 61 -13.52 -36.84 30.26
N ARG A 62 -12.89 -35.68 30.51
CA ARG A 62 -13.22 -34.84 31.67
C ARG A 62 -13.90 -33.57 31.17
N VAL A 63 -15.19 -33.48 31.47
CA VAL A 63 -16.03 -32.30 31.32
C VAL A 63 -15.84 -31.43 32.55
N LEU A 64 -15.36 -30.23 32.39
CA LEU A 64 -15.40 -29.19 33.42
C LEU A 64 -16.64 -28.32 33.20
N ARG A 65 -17.61 -28.47 34.11
CA ARG A 65 -18.77 -27.58 34.20
C ARG A 65 -18.37 -26.34 35.01
N TYR A 66 -18.56 -25.17 34.43
CA TYR A 66 -18.56 -23.91 35.19
C TYR A 66 -19.97 -23.62 35.67
N HIS A 67 -20.12 -23.51 37.00
CA HIS A 67 -21.33 -23.01 37.65
C HIS A 67 -21.31 -21.49 37.70
N ALA A 68 -22.32 -20.86 37.12
CA ALA A 68 -22.67 -19.46 37.36
C ALA A 68 -23.45 -19.36 38.69
N ARG A 69 -23.10 -18.42 39.53
CA ARG A 69 -23.94 -17.97 40.65
C ARG A 69 -24.45 -16.54 40.39
N PRO A 70 -25.74 -16.28 40.63
CA PRO A 70 -26.28 -14.95 40.53
C PRO A 70 -26.15 -14.21 41.87
N ASN A 71 -25.90 -12.89 41.81
CA ASN A 71 -26.11 -12.03 42.96
C ASN A 71 -27.23 -11.04 42.67
N ALA A 72 -28.20 -11.04 43.58
CA ALA A 72 -29.38 -10.19 43.59
C ALA A 72 -29.20 -8.99 44.53
N ALA A 73 -29.75 -7.88 44.09
CA ALA A 73 -30.59 -6.89 44.80
C ALA A 73 -30.09 -6.16 46.07
N GLY A 74 -30.41 -4.87 46.07
CA GLY A 74 -30.65 -4.01 47.24
C GLY A 74 -30.26 -2.56 47.00
N ALA A 75 -31.10 -1.74 46.50
CA ALA A 75 -32.05 -0.78 47.05
C ALA A 75 -31.48 0.25 48.05
N GLY A 76 -31.74 1.53 47.79
CA GLY A 76 -31.71 2.56 48.81
C GLY A 76 -31.41 3.98 48.31
N ALA A 77 -32.47 4.74 48.25
CA ALA A 77 -32.55 6.17 47.92
C ALA A 77 -31.77 7.08 48.89
N GLU A 78 -31.40 8.27 48.47
CA GLU A 78 -31.98 9.51 48.98
C GLU A 78 -31.40 10.75 48.29
N ARG A 79 -32.31 11.67 48.02
CA ARG A 79 -32.08 13.02 47.50
C ARG A 79 -31.47 13.94 48.55
N ARG A 80 -30.63 14.85 48.18
CA ARG A 80 -30.70 16.24 48.67
C ARG A 80 -30.14 17.23 47.65
N ALA A 81 -30.92 18.23 47.39
CA ALA A 81 -30.59 19.43 46.63
C ALA A 81 -29.94 20.47 47.55
N SER A 82 -29.00 21.23 47.00
CA SER A 82 -28.72 22.63 47.40
C SER A 82 -27.83 23.29 46.35
N GLY A 83 -28.32 24.32 45.64
CA GLY A 83 -27.91 25.69 45.94
C GLY A 83 -26.88 26.20 44.94
N VAL A 84 -27.33 26.94 43.91
CA VAL A 84 -26.54 27.85 43.06
C VAL A 84 -26.13 29.09 43.87
N PRO A 85 -24.97 29.70 43.61
CA PRO A 85 -25.01 31.02 43.03
C PRO A 85 -24.02 31.30 41.92
N GLY A 86 -24.43 32.19 41.05
CA GLY A 86 -23.97 32.82 39.86
C GLY A 86 -22.47 33.14 39.73
N ALA A 87 -22.00 33.07 38.50
CA ALA A 87 -20.79 33.76 38.06
C ALA A 87 -21.06 34.41 36.69
N GLU A 88 -20.61 35.61 36.61
CA GLU A 88 -20.78 36.64 35.58
C GLU A 88 -20.16 36.25 34.23
N ASP A 89 -20.77 36.73 33.15
CA ASP A 89 -20.28 36.66 31.78
C ASP A 89 -19.03 37.52 31.59
N PRO A 90 -17.98 37.03 30.87
CA PRO A 90 -16.89 37.88 30.40
C PRO A 90 -17.26 38.59 29.08
N PRO A 91 -16.69 39.77 28.80
CA PRO A 91 -17.07 40.60 27.66
C PRO A 91 -16.57 40.06 26.32
N PRO A 92 -17.19 40.49 25.18
CA PRO A 92 -16.88 39.95 23.85
C PRO A 92 -15.54 40.44 23.34
N THR A 93 -14.70 39.47 22.95
CA THR A 93 -13.41 39.73 22.25
C THR A 93 -13.66 39.95 20.78
N LEU A 94 -13.20 41.09 20.28
CA LEU A 94 -13.20 41.50 18.87
C LEU A 94 -12.48 40.47 17.97
N LEU A 95 -13.21 39.93 17.00
CA LEU A 95 -12.68 39.10 15.89
C LEU A 95 -11.86 39.98 14.95
N ALA A 96 -10.58 39.72 14.85
CA ALA A 96 -9.70 40.26 13.83
C ALA A 96 -10.02 39.63 12.47
N GLY A 97 -10.01 40.46 11.44
CA GLY A 97 -10.52 40.18 10.11
C GLY A 97 -9.85 39.02 9.39
N ALA A 98 -10.67 38.30 8.61
CA ALA A 98 -10.26 37.30 7.65
C ALA A 98 -9.50 37.94 6.46
N PRO A 99 -8.49 37.26 5.90
CA PRO A 99 -7.82 37.73 4.68
C PRO A 99 -8.73 37.55 3.45
N PRO A 100 -8.54 38.38 2.39
CA PRO A 100 -9.42 38.41 1.23
C PRO A 100 -9.32 37.14 0.39
N ALA A 101 -10.45 36.66 -0.10
CA ALA A 101 -10.60 35.55 -1.03
C ALA A 101 -9.78 35.76 -2.31
N ARG A 102 -9.01 34.74 -2.72
CA ARG A 102 -8.33 34.69 -4.01
C ARG A 102 -9.34 34.46 -5.14
N PRO A 103 -9.14 35.03 -6.34
CA PRO A 103 -10.07 34.85 -7.44
C PRO A 103 -10.04 33.42 -7.98
N SER A 104 -11.24 32.90 -8.26
CA SER A 104 -11.49 31.59 -8.87
C SER A 104 -10.84 31.50 -10.24
N THR A 105 -9.88 30.61 -10.42
CA THR A 105 -9.41 30.17 -11.72
C THR A 105 -10.45 29.22 -12.33
N MET A 106 -10.84 29.49 -13.57
CA MET A 106 -11.80 28.72 -14.35
C MET A 106 -11.42 27.23 -14.38
N LEU A 107 -12.33 26.39 -13.92
CA LEU A 107 -12.29 24.94 -14.10
C LEU A 107 -12.44 24.61 -15.59
N VAL A 108 -11.42 24.00 -16.16
CA VAL A 108 -11.47 23.32 -17.46
C VAL A 108 -12.45 22.14 -17.33
N GLY A 109 -13.38 22.05 -18.26
CA GLY A 109 -14.52 21.14 -18.19
C GLY A 109 -14.14 19.68 -17.97
N THR A 110 -14.82 19.07 -17.01
CA THR A 110 -14.79 17.63 -16.71
C THR A 110 -15.30 16.81 -17.91
N PRO A 111 -14.61 15.73 -18.33
CA PRO A 111 -15.13 14.82 -19.35
C PRO A 111 -16.36 14.05 -18.84
N PRO A 112 -17.27 13.64 -19.74
CA PRO A 112 -18.53 13.00 -19.35
C PRO A 112 -18.30 11.62 -18.71
N ALA A 113 -18.97 11.38 -17.58
CA ALA A 113 -18.97 10.11 -16.86
C ALA A 113 -19.49 8.94 -17.74
N ARG A 114 -18.74 7.85 -17.81
CA ARG A 114 -19.22 6.58 -18.39
C ARG A 114 -20.31 5.99 -17.49
N ARG A 115 -21.47 5.66 -18.07
CA ARG A 115 -22.55 4.94 -17.39
C ARG A 115 -22.14 3.49 -17.20
N THR A 116 -21.99 3.04 -15.96
CA THR A 116 -22.05 1.62 -15.65
C THR A 116 -23.53 1.22 -15.48
N GLU A 117 -23.91 0.03 -15.95
CA GLU A 117 -25.24 -0.52 -15.72
C GLU A 117 -25.46 -0.71 -14.21
N GLY A 118 -26.17 0.22 -13.59
CA GLY A 118 -26.41 0.20 -12.15
C GLY A 118 -26.68 1.56 -11.50
N GLY A 119 -26.75 2.64 -12.27
CA GLY A 119 -27.40 3.88 -11.83
C GLY A 119 -26.64 4.79 -10.87
N GLN A 120 -25.55 4.38 -10.25
CA GLN A 120 -24.73 5.29 -9.44
C GLN A 120 -23.72 6.02 -10.35
N LYS A 121 -23.80 7.36 -10.40
CA LYS A 121 -22.82 8.22 -11.05
C LYS A 121 -21.55 8.26 -10.20
N TRP A 122 -20.75 7.21 -10.25
CA TRP A 122 -19.39 7.31 -9.76
C TRP A 122 -18.58 8.08 -10.80
N SER A 123 -18.04 9.21 -10.42
CA SER A 123 -17.06 9.91 -11.22
C SER A 123 -15.87 8.97 -11.44
N VAL A 124 -15.42 8.81 -12.69
CA VAL A 124 -14.13 8.17 -13.04
C VAL A 124 -12.96 9.07 -12.62
N ALA A 125 -13.25 10.21 -11.99
CA ALA A 125 -12.27 11.11 -11.45
C ALA A 125 -11.52 10.47 -10.28
N MET A 126 -10.22 10.73 -10.24
CA MET A 126 -9.33 10.39 -9.13
C MET A 126 -9.96 10.78 -7.79
N PHE A 127 -9.81 9.92 -6.78
CA PHE A 127 -10.44 10.15 -5.49
C PHE A 127 -9.76 11.29 -4.72
N VAL A 128 -10.55 12.26 -4.30
CA VAL A 128 -10.11 13.41 -3.48
C VAL A 128 -10.70 13.27 -2.09
N ASN A 129 -9.85 13.08 -1.11
CA ASN A 129 -10.21 12.91 0.29
C ASN A 129 -10.09 14.25 1.03
N THR A 130 -11.19 14.98 1.16
CA THR A 130 -11.25 16.25 1.89
C THR A 130 -11.63 16.10 3.37
N MET A 131 -11.79 14.86 3.86
CA MET A 131 -12.11 14.60 5.26
C MET A 131 -10.94 15.00 6.18
N PRO A 132 -11.20 15.40 7.43
CA PRO A 132 -10.16 15.72 8.39
C PRO A 132 -9.17 14.57 8.58
N ARG A 133 -7.89 14.90 8.64
CA ARG A 133 -6.82 13.90 8.87
C ARG A 133 -6.80 13.49 10.34
N TYR A 134 -6.61 12.20 10.58
CA TYR A 134 -6.46 11.67 11.94
C TYR A 134 -4.98 11.77 12.36
N GLU A 135 -4.67 12.78 13.17
CA GLU A 135 -3.33 13.06 13.67
C GLU A 135 -3.20 12.62 15.13
N ILE A 136 -2.15 11.83 15.43
CA ILE A 136 -1.95 11.21 16.73
C ILE A 136 -0.66 11.65 17.43
N LEU A 137 0.28 12.30 16.71
CA LEU A 137 1.50 12.84 17.29
C LEU A 137 1.26 14.28 17.78
N SER A 138 1.60 14.55 19.03
CA SER A 138 1.69 15.94 19.53
C SER A 138 2.91 16.66 18.92
N GLY A 139 2.91 17.99 18.94
CA GLY A 139 4.07 18.78 18.51
C GLY A 139 5.36 18.40 19.26
N ASP A 140 5.26 18.12 20.56
CA ASP A 140 6.42 17.66 21.36
C ASP A 140 6.93 16.30 20.88
N ALA A 141 6.03 15.37 20.53
CA ALA A 141 6.40 14.05 19.99
C ALA A 141 7.12 14.20 18.65
N VAL A 142 6.61 15.04 17.74
CA VAL A 142 7.28 15.36 16.47
C VAL A 142 8.69 15.90 16.74
N GLY A 143 8.84 16.87 17.67
CA GLY A 143 10.14 17.42 18.03
C GLY A 143 11.13 16.39 18.62
N VAL A 144 10.63 15.36 19.34
CA VAL A 144 11.48 14.23 19.80
C VAL A 144 11.97 13.40 18.62
N LEU A 145 11.09 13.03 17.68
CA LEU A 145 11.44 12.28 16.48
C LEU A 145 12.42 13.06 15.59
N GLU A 146 12.23 14.36 15.46
CA GLU A 146 13.16 15.24 14.73
C GLU A 146 14.56 15.21 15.32
N ARG A 147 14.71 15.37 16.62
CA ARG A 147 16.02 15.25 17.28
C ARG A 147 16.64 13.88 17.06
N GLY A 148 15.81 12.83 17.04
CA GLY A 148 16.28 11.46 16.83
C GLY A 148 16.88 11.24 15.45
N TRP A 149 16.15 11.54 14.37
CA TRP A 149 16.66 11.33 13.02
C TRP A 149 17.86 12.23 12.70
N ARG A 150 17.87 13.49 13.18
CA ARG A 150 19.00 14.41 13.04
C ARG A 150 20.27 13.81 13.62
N ARG A 151 20.19 13.19 14.80
CA ARG A 151 21.32 12.48 15.42
C ARG A 151 21.75 11.25 14.62
N ILE A 152 20.81 10.47 14.07
CA ILE A 152 21.17 9.31 13.24
C ILE A 152 22.00 9.77 12.04
N VAL A 153 21.55 10.73 11.27
CA VAL A 153 22.25 11.14 10.04
C VAL A 153 23.58 11.85 10.31
N SER A 154 23.72 12.57 11.44
CA SER A 154 24.93 13.31 11.76
C SER A 154 25.96 12.53 12.59
N GLU A 155 25.52 11.68 13.54
CA GLU A 155 26.42 10.96 14.45
C GLU A 155 26.75 9.56 13.93
N ILE A 156 25.78 8.83 13.38
CA ILE A 156 25.94 7.47 12.84
C ILE A 156 26.25 7.53 11.35
N GLY A 157 25.44 8.25 10.57
CA GLY A 157 25.49 8.35 9.12
C GLY A 157 24.65 7.30 8.41
N ILE A 158 24.57 7.42 7.10
CA ILE A 158 23.88 6.51 6.18
C ILE A 158 24.87 5.93 5.19
N GLN A 159 24.81 4.64 4.96
CA GLN A 159 25.65 3.95 3.98
C GLN A 159 25.03 4.05 2.59
N PHE A 160 25.82 4.52 1.60
CA PHE A 160 25.47 4.55 0.19
C PHE A 160 26.45 3.69 -0.59
N ALA A 161 26.02 2.51 -1.04
CA ALA A 161 26.92 1.54 -1.67
C ALA A 161 27.40 1.96 -3.07
N LYS A 162 26.76 2.95 -3.71
CA LYS A 162 27.14 3.48 -5.02
C LYS A 162 28.16 4.63 -4.89
N PRO A 163 29.37 4.52 -5.50
CA PRO A 163 30.41 5.55 -5.41
C PRO A 163 29.97 6.93 -5.91
N GLU A 164 29.13 6.97 -6.96
CA GLU A 164 28.63 8.23 -7.52
C GLU A 164 27.72 8.98 -6.53
N ALA A 165 26.92 8.26 -5.73
CA ALA A 165 26.11 8.85 -4.67
C ALA A 165 26.99 9.46 -3.58
N VAL A 166 28.01 8.72 -3.14
CA VAL A 166 29.00 9.19 -2.16
C VAL A 166 29.70 10.45 -2.66
N GLU A 167 30.06 10.48 -3.95
CA GLU A 167 30.75 11.63 -4.55
C GLU A 167 29.83 12.88 -4.65
N LEU A 168 28.53 12.71 -4.92
CA LEU A 168 27.58 13.81 -4.89
C LEU A 168 27.50 14.43 -3.49
N PHE A 169 27.42 13.64 -2.44
CA PHE A 169 27.44 14.14 -1.06
C PHE A 169 28.76 14.80 -0.68
N ARG A 170 29.89 14.22 -1.12
CA ARG A 170 31.23 14.82 -0.88
C ARG A 170 31.35 16.19 -1.56
N LYS A 171 30.89 16.33 -2.80
CA LYS A 171 30.85 17.62 -3.52
C LYS A 171 29.93 18.63 -2.86
N ALA A 172 28.87 18.15 -2.21
CA ALA A 172 27.96 18.98 -1.41
C ALA A 172 28.51 19.30 -0.01
N GLY A 173 29.77 18.96 0.29
CA GLY A 173 30.43 19.32 1.56
C GLY A 173 30.08 18.41 2.73
N GLN A 174 29.47 17.25 2.51
CA GLN A 174 29.12 16.33 3.59
C GLN A 174 30.32 15.48 4.00
N GLN A 175 30.32 15.02 5.26
CA GLN A 175 31.41 14.19 5.79
C GLN A 175 31.27 12.76 5.29
N VAL A 176 32.29 12.26 4.61
CA VAL A 176 32.33 10.92 4.01
C VAL A 176 33.45 10.10 4.65
N ASP A 177 33.10 8.88 5.08
CA ASP A 177 34.02 7.87 5.62
C ASP A 177 33.75 6.51 4.91
N GLY A 178 34.57 6.22 3.89
CA GLY A 178 34.31 5.11 2.99
C GLY A 178 33.04 5.34 2.17
N ASP A 179 32.03 4.50 2.38
CA ASP A 179 30.69 4.59 1.79
C ASP A 179 29.62 5.09 2.79
N VAL A 180 30.03 5.41 4.02
CA VAL A 180 29.16 6.02 5.03
C VAL A 180 29.25 7.54 4.93
N VAL A 181 28.09 8.17 4.81
CA VAL A 181 27.95 9.63 4.75
C VAL A 181 27.27 10.12 6.02
N ARG A 182 27.97 11.00 6.76
CA ARG A 182 27.37 11.78 7.85
C ARG A 182 26.86 13.09 7.27
N LEU A 183 25.55 13.30 7.43
CA LEU A 183 24.86 14.42 6.82
C LEU A 183 24.58 15.52 7.85
N ASP A 184 24.82 16.76 7.44
CA ASP A 184 24.28 17.91 8.15
C ASP A 184 22.74 17.89 8.04
N PRO A 185 21.98 17.86 9.15
CA PRO A 185 20.53 17.83 9.10
C PRO A 185 19.90 19.03 8.38
N GLU A 186 20.51 20.21 8.47
CA GLU A 186 20.00 21.41 7.77
C GLU A 186 20.19 21.26 6.26
N PHE A 187 21.34 20.74 5.83
CA PHE A 187 21.56 20.39 4.42
C PHE A 187 20.50 19.40 3.92
N VAL A 188 20.17 18.34 4.70
CA VAL A 188 19.13 17.40 4.32
C VAL A 188 17.80 18.11 4.09
N LEU A 189 17.40 18.97 5.03
CA LEU A 189 16.14 19.74 4.92
C LEU A 189 16.14 20.71 3.74
N GLU A 190 17.28 21.36 3.44
CA GLU A 190 17.42 22.21 2.25
C GLU A 190 17.21 21.41 0.95
N GLN A 191 17.75 20.19 0.87
CA GLN A 191 17.52 19.34 -0.29
C GLN A 191 16.05 18.91 -0.37
N VAL A 192 15.48 18.41 0.73
CA VAL A 192 14.08 17.98 0.82
C VAL A 192 13.12 19.09 0.39
N ALA A 193 13.39 20.33 0.75
CA ALA A 193 12.57 21.49 0.39
C ALA A 193 12.54 21.79 -1.12
N LYS A 194 13.45 21.23 -1.93
CA LYS A 194 13.45 21.36 -3.39
C LYS A 194 12.43 20.43 -4.07
N ALA A 195 12.00 19.38 -3.37
CA ALA A 195 11.02 18.44 -3.89
C ALA A 195 9.65 19.12 -4.08
N PRO A 196 8.95 18.87 -5.21
CA PRO A 196 7.61 19.38 -5.38
C PRO A 196 6.66 18.75 -4.38
N ARG A 197 5.79 19.57 -3.79
CA ARG A 197 4.77 19.11 -2.82
C ARG A 197 3.66 18.30 -3.48
N GLU A 198 3.46 18.53 -4.75
CA GLU A 198 2.46 17.88 -5.59
C GLU A 198 2.90 17.93 -7.05
N PHE A 199 2.52 16.94 -7.83
CA PHE A 199 2.88 16.81 -9.24
C PHE A 199 1.93 15.87 -9.98
N ASP A 200 1.88 16.00 -11.30
CA ASP A 200 1.10 15.13 -12.18
C ASP A 200 1.95 13.97 -12.69
N VAL A 201 1.30 12.81 -12.90
CA VAL A 201 1.87 11.66 -13.62
C VAL A 201 0.94 11.37 -14.80
N GLN A 202 1.49 11.49 -16.02
CA GLN A 202 0.71 11.27 -17.22
C GLN A 202 0.50 9.79 -17.51
N ALA A 203 -0.72 9.43 -17.90
CA ALA A 203 -1.08 8.11 -18.41
C ALA A 203 -1.17 8.12 -19.93
N ARG A 204 -1.09 6.93 -20.57
CA ARG A 204 -1.28 6.78 -22.02
C ARG A 204 -2.64 7.33 -22.47
N ASN A 205 -3.68 7.08 -21.69
CA ASN A 205 -4.95 7.78 -21.80
C ASN A 205 -4.94 8.99 -20.87
N PRO A 206 -4.97 10.23 -21.38
CA PRO A 206 -4.90 11.42 -20.52
C PRO A 206 -6.00 11.48 -19.44
N ALA A 207 -7.15 10.83 -19.67
CA ALA A 207 -8.23 10.75 -18.69
C ALA A 207 -7.88 9.89 -17.45
N ASN A 208 -6.84 9.06 -17.53
CA ASN A 208 -6.32 8.22 -16.46
C ASN A 208 -5.01 8.78 -15.87
N SER A 209 -4.61 10.00 -16.26
CA SER A 209 -3.51 10.71 -15.61
C SER A 209 -3.88 11.04 -14.17
N VAL A 210 -2.89 11.04 -13.27
CA VAL A 210 -3.13 11.23 -11.85
C VAL A 210 -2.36 12.42 -11.30
N HIS A 211 -2.88 12.99 -10.22
CA HIS A 211 -2.23 14.01 -9.41
C HIS A 211 -1.75 13.39 -8.09
N ILE A 212 -0.49 13.56 -7.75
CA ILE A 212 0.13 13.07 -6.51
C ILE A 212 0.38 14.26 -5.59
N GLY A 213 -0.24 14.27 -4.43
CA GLY A 213 -0.10 15.33 -3.43
C GLY A 213 -1.45 15.87 -2.96
N GLY A 214 -1.43 16.84 -2.09
CA GLY A 214 -2.63 17.47 -1.53
C GLY A 214 -3.62 16.45 -0.94
N ASP A 215 -4.87 16.58 -1.33
CA ASP A 215 -5.96 15.70 -0.90
C ASP A 215 -6.22 14.52 -1.85
N HIS A 216 -5.42 14.36 -2.90
CA HIS A 216 -5.59 13.30 -3.89
C HIS A 216 -5.03 11.97 -3.37
N MET A 217 -5.78 10.88 -3.61
CA MET A 217 -5.39 9.50 -3.27
C MET A 217 -5.41 8.66 -4.55
N VAL A 218 -4.28 8.02 -4.83
CA VAL A 218 -4.05 7.14 -5.99
C VAL A 218 -3.85 5.73 -5.49
N PHE A 219 -4.56 4.76 -6.05
CA PHE A 219 -4.55 3.36 -5.62
C PHE A 219 -3.91 2.46 -6.68
N SER A 220 -3.00 1.60 -6.23
CA SER A 220 -2.28 0.63 -7.05
C SER A 220 -2.45 -0.77 -6.47
N GLY A 221 -2.49 -1.79 -7.33
CA GLY A 221 -2.60 -3.19 -6.93
C GLY A 221 -1.40 -3.70 -6.13
N VAL A 222 -1.40 -4.99 -5.87
CA VAL A 222 -0.29 -5.72 -5.23
C VAL A 222 1.02 -5.57 -6.00
N TYR A 223 2.17 -5.76 -5.32
CA TYR A 223 3.50 -5.61 -5.91
C TYR A 223 4.47 -6.65 -5.34
N GLY A 224 5.25 -7.31 -6.23
CA GLY A 224 6.42 -8.11 -5.86
C GLY A 224 6.14 -9.57 -5.45
N CYS A 225 4.97 -10.13 -5.74
CA CYS A 225 4.63 -11.48 -5.32
C CYS A 225 5.16 -12.55 -6.28
N PRO A 226 5.97 -13.53 -5.83
CA PRO A 226 6.48 -14.61 -6.69
C PRO A 226 5.43 -15.70 -6.97
N PHE A 227 4.36 -15.74 -6.21
CA PHE A 227 3.30 -16.74 -6.35
C PHE A 227 1.96 -16.09 -6.64
N VAL A 228 1.06 -16.90 -7.21
CA VAL A 228 -0.35 -16.56 -7.38
C VAL A 228 -1.23 -17.59 -6.70
N ARG A 229 -2.44 -17.15 -6.31
CA ARG A 229 -3.50 -18.03 -5.82
C ARG A 229 -4.78 -17.77 -6.60
N GLU A 230 -5.36 -18.86 -7.12
CA GLU A 230 -6.67 -18.88 -7.76
C GLU A 230 -7.48 -20.04 -7.15
N GLY A 231 -8.56 -19.75 -6.45
CA GLY A 231 -9.29 -20.70 -5.64
C GLY A 231 -8.42 -21.31 -4.54
N GLU A 232 -8.30 -22.63 -4.54
CA GLU A 232 -7.48 -23.37 -3.56
C GLU A 232 -6.04 -23.59 -4.05
N VAL A 233 -5.73 -23.26 -5.30
CA VAL A 233 -4.44 -23.54 -5.92
C VAL A 233 -3.48 -22.37 -5.71
N ARG A 234 -2.37 -22.62 -5.00
CA ARG A 234 -1.19 -21.75 -4.89
C ARG A 234 -0.08 -22.31 -5.79
N ARG A 235 0.47 -21.49 -6.64
CA ARG A 235 1.52 -21.87 -7.60
C ARG A 235 2.43 -20.71 -7.94
N ASP A 236 3.55 -21.01 -8.61
CA ASP A 236 4.41 -19.98 -9.18
C ASP A 236 3.61 -19.09 -10.13
N ALA A 237 3.92 -17.78 -10.11
CA ALA A 237 3.33 -16.83 -11.02
C ALA A 237 3.92 -16.98 -12.44
N THR A 238 3.09 -16.74 -13.45
CA THR A 238 3.46 -16.78 -14.87
C THR A 238 3.28 -15.40 -15.52
N LEU A 239 3.81 -15.23 -16.72
CA LEU A 239 3.58 -14.02 -17.53
C LEU A 239 2.10 -13.88 -17.92
N ASP A 240 1.36 -14.98 -18.05
CA ASP A 240 -0.09 -14.94 -18.26
C ASP A 240 -0.81 -14.40 -17.02
N ASP A 241 -0.40 -14.80 -15.80
CA ASP A 241 -0.93 -14.23 -14.56
C ASP A 241 -0.66 -12.74 -14.46
N PHE A 242 0.56 -12.32 -14.84
CA PHE A 242 0.90 -10.90 -14.88
C PHE A 242 -0.05 -10.11 -15.78
N ARG A 243 -0.33 -10.61 -16.98
CA ARG A 243 -1.28 -10.01 -17.93
C ARG A 243 -2.70 -10.00 -17.36
N ARG A 244 -3.19 -11.13 -16.84
CA ARG A 244 -4.54 -11.26 -16.26
C ARG A 244 -4.76 -10.31 -15.08
N LEU A 245 -3.79 -10.21 -14.16
CA LEU A 245 -3.86 -9.27 -13.03
C LEU A 245 -3.81 -7.81 -13.50
N SER A 246 -3.04 -7.51 -14.56
CA SER A 246 -3.03 -6.18 -15.19
C SER A 246 -4.38 -5.85 -15.86
N MET A 247 -5.04 -6.85 -16.49
CA MET A 247 -6.41 -6.70 -17.01
C MET A 247 -7.41 -6.37 -15.91
N LEU A 248 -7.30 -7.03 -14.76
CA LEU A 248 -8.13 -6.69 -13.59
C LEU A 248 -7.87 -5.26 -13.12
N ALA A 249 -6.61 -4.84 -13.01
CA ALA A 249 -6.26 -3.48 -12.61
C ALA A 249 -6.81 -2.44 -13.62
N GLN A 250 -6.84 -2.76 -14.91
CA GLN A 250 -7.46 -1.91 -15.94
C GLN A 250 -8.98 -1.84 -15.79
N SER A 251 -9.63 -2.97 -15.48
CA SER A 251 -11.09 -3.10 -15.50
C SER A 251 -11.79 -2.41 -14.33
N PHE A 252 -11.10 -2.23 -13.19
CA PHE A 252 -11.68 -1.64 -12.00
C PHE A 252 -11.29 -0.16 -11.84
N PRO A 253 -12.27 0.77 -11.86
CA PRO A 253 -12.01 2.20 -11.71
C PRO A 253 -11.54 2.61 -10.31
N GLU A 254 -11.63 1.70 -9.34
CA GLU A 254 -11.13 1.89 -7.98
C GLU A 254 -9.60 1.87 -7.90
N LEU A 255 -8.93 1.33 -8.92
CA LEU A 255 -7.49 1.36 -9.07
C LEU A 255 -7.11 2.38 -10.15
N ASP A 256 -6.29 3.33 -9.78
CA ASP A 256 -5.84 4.42 -10.66
C ASP A 256 -4.56 4.05 -11.42
N SER A 257 -3.82 3.06 -10.93
CA SER A 257 -2.55 2.57 -11.48
C SER A 257 -2.68 1.12 -11.95
N ALA A 258 -2.06 0.83 -13.09
CA ALA A 258 -1.89 -0.54 -13.58
C ALA A 258 -1.00 -1.41 -12.68
N GLY A 259 -0.34 -0.79 -11.70
CA GLY A 259 0.67 -1.43 -10.87
C GLY A 259 2.07 -1.39 -11.51
N GLY A 260 2.95 -2.24 -11.01
CA GLY A 260 4.31 -2.45 -11.52
C GLY A 260 4.58 -3.95 -11.63
N VAL A 261 5.38 -4.48 -10.72
CA VAL A 261 5.60 -5.93 -10.59
C VAL A 261 4.41 -6.56 -9.85
N ILE A 262 3.25 -6.65 -10.51
CA ILE A 262 2.01 -7.15 -9.89
C ILE A 262 2.11 -8.63 -9.47
N CYS A 263 2.94 -9.40 -10.16
CA CYS A 263 3.53 -10.67 -9.73
C CYS A 263 4.85 -10.88 -10.48
N GLU A 264 5.71 -11.78 -9.99
CA GLU A 264 6.99 -12.12 -10.64
C GLU A 264 6.80 -13.31 -11.57
N PRO A 265 6.84 -13.15 -12.91
CA PRO A 265 6.76 -14.27 -13.84
C PRO A 265 7.95 -15.23 -13.68
N ASN A 266 7.71 -16.47 -13.26
CA ASN A 266 8.75 -17.48 -13.07
C ASN A 266 8.97 -18.36 -14.32
N ASP A 267 8.13 -18.20 -15.33
CA ASP A 267 8.21 -18.86 -16.64
C ASP A 267 8.92 -18.03 -17.72
N ALA A 268 9.38 -16.82 -17.37
CA ALA A 268 10.14 -15.94 -18.25
C ALA A 268 11.61 -15.83 -17.80
N PRO A 269 12.58 -15.67 -18.75
CA PRO A 269 13.99 -15.54 -18.41
C PRO A 269 14.27 -14.35 -17.50
N LEU A 270 15.07 -14.54 -16.45
CA LEU A 270 15.33 -13.52 -15.42
C LEU A 270 15.89 -12.22 -16.00
N ASP A 271 16.79 -12.34 -16.96
CA ASP A 271 17.55 -11.19 -17.48
C ASP A 271 16.68 -10.31 -18.39
N SER A 272 15.64 -10.86 -19.03
CA SER A 272 14.79 -10.16 -20.01
C SER A 272 13.32 -10.02 -19.60
N ARG A 273 12.84 -10.73 -18.57
CA ARG A 273 11.41 -10.74 -18.20
C ARG A 273 10.83 -9.35 -17.90
N HIS A 274 11.67 -8.40 -17.45
CA HIS A 274 11.23 -7.03 -17.21
C HIS A 274 10.71 -6.35 -18.49
N LEU A 275 11.24 -6.70 -19.66
CA LEU A 275 10.78 -6.19 -20.95
C LEU A 275 9.34 -6.64 -21.23
N ASP A 276 9.03 -7.92 -21.00
CA ASP A 276 7.67 -8.46 -21.15
C ASP A 276 6.69 -7.82 -20.18
N MET A 277 7.13 -7.64 -18.94
CA MET A 277 6.31 -7.03 -17.89
C MET A 277 5.95 -5.58 -18.25
N ILE A 278 6.94 -4.78 -18.67
CA ILE A 278 6.72 -3.39 -19.08
C ILE A 278 5.85 -3.34 -20.33
N TYR A 279 6.13 -4.18 -21.33
CA TYR A 279 5.33 -4.29 -22.55
C TYR A 279 3.87 -4.64 -22.24
N ALA A 280 3.64 -5.60 -21.33
CA ALA A 280 2.29 -5.95 -20.89
C ALA A 280 1.59 -4.76 -20.22
N LEU A 281 2.23 -4.07 -19.27
CA LEU A 281 1.66 -2.87 -18.64
C LEU A 281 1.29 -1.80 -19.66
N GLN A 282 2.14 -1.56 -20.65
CA GLN A 282 1.94 -0.52 -21.65
C GLN A 282 0.88 -0.87 -22.71
N THR A 283 0.65 -2.16 -22.98
CA THR A 283 -0.28 -2.62 -24.03
C THR A 283 -1.62 -3.10 -23.50
N VAL A 284 -1.63 -3.73 -22.32
CA VAL A 284 -2.84 -4.23 -21.66
C VAL A 284 -3.59 -3.10 -20.93
N THR A 285 -2.91 -2.05 -20.47
CA THR A 285 -3.55 -0.95 -19.73
C THR A 285 -3.31 0.40 -20.41
N ASP A 286 -4.11 1.40 -20.07
CA ASP A 286 -3.92 2.81 -20.45
C ASP A 286 -3.83 3.75 -19.24
N LYS A 287 -3.69 3.17 -18.03
CA LYS A 287 -3.46 3.85 -16.75
C LYS A 287 -1.98 4.15 -16.56
N ILE A 288 -1.64 4.92 -15.52
CA ILE A 288 -0.25 5.05 -15.07
C ILE A 288 0.28 3.69 -14.61
N TYR A 289 1.58 3.52 -14.62
CA TYR A 289 2.25 2.28 -14.19
C TYR A 289 3.56 2.58 -13.46
N MET A 290 4.06 1.56 -12.76
CA MET A 290 5.32 1.65 -12.03
C MET A 290 6.45 1.01 -12.84
N GLY A 291 7.62 1.66 -12.81
CA GLY A 291 8.83 1.18 -13.49
C GLY A 291 9.52 0.04 -12.75
N ASN A 292 10.33 -0.72 -13.49
CA ASN A 292 11.18 -1.77 -12.93
C ASN A 292 12.41 -1.17 -12.24
N VAL A 293 12.80 -1.70 -11.08
CA VAL A 293 13.86 -1.17 -10.22
C VAL A 293 14.91 -2.23 -9.82
N VAL A 294 14.86 -3.40 -10.44
CA VAL A 294 15.77 -4.51 -10.09
C VAL A 294 17.23 -4.16 -10.35
N SER A 295 17.50 -3.35 -11.38
CA SER A 295 18.84 -2.86 -11.72
C SER A 295 18.78 -1.54 -12.49
N GLY A 296 19.91 -0.85 -12.64
CA GLY A 296 20.03 0.32 -13.51
C GLY A 296 19.64 0.03 -14.97
N PRO A 297 20.16 -1.03 -15.62
CA PRO A 297 19.72 -1.43 -16.95
C PRO A 297 18.22 -1.62 -17.09
N ASN A 298 17.57 -2.30 -16.14
CA ASN A 298 16.10 -2.50 -16.18
C ASN A 298 15.34 -1.16 -16.03
N ALA A 299 15.86 -0.24 -15.23
CA ALA A 299 15.31 1.11 -15.12
C ALA A 299 15.50 1.89 -16.43
N ALA A 300 16.68 1.79 -17.06
CA ALA A 300 16.95 2.40 -18.36
C ALA A 300 16.03 1.85 -19.47
N ASP A 301 15.80 0.53 -19.52
CA ASP A 301 14.85 -0.09 -20.44
C ASP A 301 13.41 0.40 -20.20
N THR A 302 12.98 0.54 -18.94
CA THR A 302 11.69 1.14 -18.60
C THR A 302 11.57 2.54 -19.18
N ILE A 303 12.58 3.39 -18.99
CA ILE A 303 12.59 4.77 -19.45
C ILE A 303 12.59 4.83 -20.99
N ALA A 304 13.33 3.95 -21.65
CA ALA A 304 13.36 3.87 -23.11
C ALA A 304 11.99 3.48 -23.67
N MET A 305 11.37 2.43 -23.15
CA MET A 305 10.04 1.98 -23.57
C MET A 305 8.96 3.04 -23.25
N THR A 306 9.08 3.73 -22.11
CA THR A 306 8.20 4.84 -21.76
C THR A 306 8.38 6.01 -22.75
N SER A 307 9.61 6.30 -23.14
CA SER A 307 9.88 7.35 -24.14
C SER A 307 9.26 7.02 -25.49
N ILE A 308 9.31 5.78 -25.94
CA ILE A 308 8.61 5.32 -27.16
C ILE A 308 7.10 5.56 -27.01
N LEU A 309 6.51 5.09 -25.89
CA LEU A 309 5.08 5.20 -25.65
C LEU A 309 4.55 6.63 -25.68
N PHE A 310 5.31 7.59 -25.17
CA PHE A 310 4.93 9.01 -25.07
C PHE A 310 5.52 9.88 -26.18
N GLY A 311 6.25 9.29 -27.14
CA GLY A 311 6.78 9.98 -28.32
C GLY A 311 7.99 10.87 -28.03
N GLY A 312 8.86 10.45 -27.10
CA GLY A 312 10.17 11.02 -26.86
C GLY A 312 10.55 11.25 -25.40
N ARG A 313 11.84 11.17 -25.13
CA ARG A 313 12.43 11.41 -23.81
C ARG A 313 12.06 12.80 -23.24
N GLU A 314 12.10 13.81 -24.07
CA GLU A 314 11.80 15.19 -23.66
C GLU A 314 10.38 15.35 -23.11
N LYS A 315 9.41 14.58 -23.64
CA LYS A 315 8.02 14.66 -23.17
C LYS A 315 7.86 14.09 -21.78
N ILE A 316 8.50 12.95 -21.50
CA ILE A 316 8.43 12.33 -20.16
C ILE A 316 9.27 13.09 -19.14
N GLU A 317 10.28 13.87 -19.57
CA GLU A 317 11.03 14.76 -18.66
C GLU A 317 10.26 16.02 -18.29
N GLN A 318 9.30 16.47 -19.13
CA GLN A 318 8.41 17.59 -18.81
C GLN A 318 7.35 17.20 -17.78
N THR A 319 6.75 16.03 -17.94
CA THR A 319 5.76 15.48 -17.01
C THR A 319 6.06 14.01 -16.79
N PRO A 320 6.28 13.57 -15.55
CA PRO A 320 6.50 12.15 -15.25
C PRO A 320 5.43 11.23 -15.85
N ALA A 321 5.84 10.07 -16.33
CA ALA A 321 4.96 9.05 -16.88
C ALA A 321 5.05 7.72 -16.13
N THR A 322 6.02 7.60 -15.20
CA THR A 322 6.18 6.44 -14.32
C THR A 322 6.44 6.86 -12.88
N ILE A 323 6.09 5.97 -11.96
CA ILE A 323 6.46 6.04 -10.54
C ILE A 323 7.34 4.83 -10.27
N SER A 324 8.42 4.97 -9.51
CA SER A 324 9.33 3.87 -9.21
C SER A 324 9.57 3.72 -7.72
N LEU A 325 9.56 2.48 -7.23
CA LEU A 325 9.73 2.16 -5.81
C LEU A 325 11.19 1.86 -5.51
N ILE A 326 11.87 2.79 -4.87
CA ILE A 326 13.26 2.63 -4.43
C ILE A 326 13.27 2.30 -2.94
N ASN A 327 13.65 1.07 -2.61
CA ASN A 327 13.68 0.59 -1.23
C ASN A 327 15.04 0.83 -0.58
N CYS A 328 15.04 1.29 0.67
CA CYS A 328 16.21 1.28 1.53
C CYS A 328 16.46 -0.13 2.07
N ASN A 329 17.72 -0.57 2.11
CA ASN A 329 18.12 -1.81 2.75
C ASN A 329 18.35 -1.57 4.25
N SER A 330 17.25 -1.39 4.95
CA SER A 330 17.29 -1.10 6.39
C SER A 330 18.02 -2.20 7.19
N PRO A 331 18.84 -1.84 8.19
CA PRO A 331 19.00 -0.49 8.73
C PRO A 331 20.08 0.35 8.02
N LEU A 332 19.74 1.62 7.77
CA LEU A 332 20.65 2.73 7.42
C LEU A 332 21.53 2.51 6.19
N ARG A 333 21.06 1.74 5.18
CA ARG A 333 21.83 1.41 3.98
C ARG A 333 20.98 1.54 2.72
N TRP A 334 21.55 2.14 1.68
CA TRP A 334 21.09 2.13 0.29
C TRP A 334 22.06 1.29 -0.55
N ASP A 335 21.58 0.19 -1.17
CA ASP A 335 22.42 -0.66 -1.99
C ASP A 335 22.67 -0.06 -3.39
N ASP A 336 23.64 -0.63 -4.10
CA ASP A 336 24.04 -0.20 -5.43
C ASP A 336 22.94 -0.32 -6.47
N ARG A 337 22.17 -1.41 -6.47
CA ARG A 337 21.08 -1.66 -7.43
C ARG A 337 19.94 -0.67 -7.31
N MET A 338 19.47 -0.42 -6.06
CA MET A 338 18.42 0.56 -5.82
C MET A 338 18.90 1.97 -6.15
N LEU A 339 20.16 2.28 -5.84
CA LEU A 339 20.76 3.55 -6.22
C LEU A 339 20.93 3.70 -7.73
N ASP A 340 21.32 2.64 -8.46
CA ASP A 340 21.37 2.65 -9.92
C ASP A 340 20.03 3.01 -10.52
N ALA A 341 18.95 2.34 -10.08
CA ALA A 341 17.61 2.66 -10.51
C ALA A 341 17.18 4.10 -10.13
N GLN A 342 17.53 4.56 -8.92
CA GLN A 342 17.24 5.93 -8.49
C GLN A 342 17.92 6.96 -9.40
N PHE A 343 19.19 6.73 -9.78
CA PHE A 343 19.93 7.61 -10.69
C PHE A 343 19.22 7.71 -12.05
N GLU A 344 18.84 6.57 -12.64
CA GLU A 344 18.16 6.53 -13.94
C GLU A 344 16.81 7.28 -13.91
N TYR A 345 15.95 6.99 -12.93
CA TYR A 345 14.64 7.64 -12.84
C TYR A 345 14.73 9.12 -12.51
N CYS A 346 15.56 9.51 -11.55
CA CYS A 346 15.75 10.93 -11.21
C CYS A 346 16.34 11.71 -12.37
N ALA A 347 17.35 11.19 -13.06
CA ALA A 347 17.93 11.84 -14.25
C ALA A 347 16.89 12.05 -15.36
N ALA A 348 15.91 11.12 -15.47
CA ALA A 348 14.79 11.21 -16.40
C ALA A 348 13.61 12.05 -15.92
N ASN A 349 13.71 12.69 -14.75
CA ASN A 349 12.59 13.40 -14.10
C ASN A 349 11.36 12.52 -13.84
N GLN A 350 11.54 11.23 -13.63
CA GLN A 350 10.44 10.34 -13.26
C GLN A 350 10.26 10.33 -11.73
N ALA A 351 9.02 10.09 -11.29
CA ALA A 351 8.71 10.09 -9.87
C ALA A 351 9.32 8.88 -9.16
N VAL A 352 9.96 9.11 -8.00
CA VAL A 352 10.54 8.05 -7.17
C VAL A 352 9.93 8.04 -5.78
N VAL A 353 9.58 6.84 -5.30
CA VAL A 353 9.14 6.59 -3.92
C VAL A 353 10.33 6.10 -3.12
N LEU A 354 10.84 6.91 -2.20
CA LEU A 354 11.97 6.54 -1.33
C LEU A 354 11.40 5.85 -0.09
N THR A 355 11.53 4.53 0.00
CA THR A 355 10.82 3.73 1.00
C THR A 355 11.78 2.91 1.87
N PRO A 356 11.93 3.25 3.14
CA PRO A 356 12.40 2.31 4.15
C PRO A 356 11.41 1.15 4.31
N PHE A 357 11.93 -0.08 4.19
CA PHE A 357 11.17 -1.29 4.49
C PHE A 357 11.54 -1.76 5.88
N LEU A 358 10.65 -1.53 6.87
CA LEU A 358 10.96 -1.71 8.28
C LEU A 358 10.06 -2.77 8.92
N LEU A 359 10.65 -3.92 9.23
CA LEU A 359 10.07 -4.91 10.12
C LEU A 359 10.65 -4.71 11.51
N MET A 360 9.86 -4.12 12.41
CA MET A 360 10.27 -3.91 13.81
C MET A 360 10.64 -5.23 14.47
N GLY A 361 11.84 -5.25 15.07
CA GLY A 361 12.42 -6.46 15.67
C GLY A 361 13.44 -7.16 14.77
N ALA A 362 13.46 -6.90 13.46
CA ALA A 362 14.46 -7.42 12.53
C ALA A 362 15.24 -6.31 11.83
N MET A 363 14.56 -5.37 11.19
CA MET A 363 15.17 -4.32 10.36
C MET A 363 15.17 -2.94 11.06
N SER A 364 14.48 -2.83 12.17
CA SER A 364 14.48 -1.66 13.05
C SER A 364 14.30 -2.09 14.50
N PRO A 365 14.54 -1.18 15.48
CA PRO A 365 14.20 -1.43 16.89
C PRO A 365 12.71 -1.79 17.06
N VAL A 366 12.37 -2.50 18.15
CA VAL A 366 11.04 -3.06 18.40
C VAL A 366 9.96 -2.05 18.81
N THR A 367 10.27 -0.76 18.83
CA THR A 367 9.29 0.27 19.22
C THR A 367 8.95 1.18 18.05
N ILE A 368 7.68 1.54 17.90
CA ILE A 368 7.21 2.43 16.83
C ILE A 368 8.00 3.75 16.80
N PRO A 369 8.22 4.48 17.92
CA PRO A 369 9.00 5.72 17.87
C PRO A 369 10.42 5.56 17.36
N ALA A 370 11.11 4.47 17.73
CA ALA A 370 12.47 4.22 17.26
C ALA A 370 12.49 3.84 15.77
N ALA A 371 11.51 3.05 15.30
CA ALA A 371 11.36 2.72 13.89
C ALA A 371 11.01 3.96 13.05
N LEU A 372 10.13 4.85 13.54
CA LEU A 372 9.82 6.11 12.87
C LEU A 372 11.05 7.04 12.78
N THR A 373 11.88 7.08 13.82
CA THR A 373 13.13 7.85 13.83
C THR A 373 14.10 7.35 12.76
N GLN A 374 14.29 6.03 12.66
CA GLN A 374 15.11 5.40 11.62
C GLN A 374 14.52 5.65 10.23
N GLN A 375 13.20 5.47 10.06
CA GLN A 375 12.49 5.72 8.81
C GLN A 375 12.72 7.14 8.29
N LEU A 376 12.63 8.15 9.17
CA LEU A 376 12.91 9.53 8.81
C LEU A 376 14.35 9.71 8.32
N ALA A 377 15.32 9.17 9.04
CA ALA A 377 16.75 9.27 8.68
C ALA A 377 17.01 8.66 7.29
N GLU A 378 16.47 7.46 7.03
CA GLU A 378 16.65 6.75 5.77
C GLU A 378 15.92 7.45 4.61
N ALA A 379 14.63 7.75 4.77
CA ALA A 379 13.84 8.35 3.69
C ALA A 379 14.33 9.75 3.33
N LEU A 380 14.56 10.64 4.32
CA LEU A 380 15.00 12.01 4.05
C LEU A 380 16.39 12.06 3.42
N SER A 381 17.30 11.15 3.78
CA SER A 381 18.62 11.03 3.13
C SER A 381 18.52 10.56 1.68
N GLY A 382 17.64 9.59 1.39
CA GLY A 382 17.34 9.14 0.02
C GLY A 382 16.70 10.24 -0.83
N ILE A 383 15.81 11.05 -0.25
CA ILE A 383 15.21 12.22 -0.91
C ILE A 383 16.27 13.29 -1.17
N ALA A 384 17.16 13.56 -0.21
CA ALA A 384 18.28 14.49 -0.41
C ALA A 384 19.16 14.06 -1.60
N LEU A 385 19.45 12.77 -1.73
CA LEU A 385 20.18 12.25 -2.89
C LEU A 385 19.41 12.47 -4.20
N ALA A 386 18.10 12.21 -4.24
CA ALA A 386 17.28 12.45 -5.43
C ALA A 386 17.39 13.91 -5.90
N GLN A 387 17.39 14.86 -4.95
CA GLN A 387 17.53 16.29 -5.26
C GLN A 387 18.97 16.71 -5.64
N LEU A 388 19.98 15.95 -5.21
CA LEU A 388 21.36 16.14 -5.71
C LEU A 388 21.53 15.63 -7.13
N ILE A 389 20.87 14.53 -7.49
CA ILE A 389 20.88 14.00 -8.87
C ILE A 389 20.17 14.97 -9.81
N ARG A 390 18.95 15.40 -9.44
CA ARG A 390 18.16 16.37 -10.21
C ARG A 390 17.33 17.25 -9.26
N PRO A 391 17.69 18.52 -9.08
CA PRO A 391 16.89 19.46 -8.29
C PRO A 391 15.47 19.59 -8.86
N GLY A 392 14.45 19.46 -7.99
CA GLY A 392 13.04 19.48 -8.38
C GLY A 392 12.50 18.15 -8.88
N CYS A 393 13.30 17.06 -8.85
CA CYS A 393 12.81 15.72 -9.16
C CYS A 393 11.61 15.36 -8.26
N PRO A 394 10.50 14.88 -8.82
CA PRO A 394 9.33 14.49 -8.04
C PRO A 394 9.63 13.27 -7.18
N VAL A 395 9.38 13.41 -5.88
CA VAL A 395 9.60 12.34 -4.90
C VAL A 395 8.35 12.13 -4.05
N ILE A 396 8.17 10.91 -3.56
CA ILE A 396 7.12 10.54 -2.62
C ILE A 396 7.81 9.95 -1.39
N PHE A 397 7.49 10.48 -0.20
CA PHE A 397 7.95 9.91 1.06
C PHE A 397 7.29 8.54 1.25
N GLY A 398 8.08 7.48 1.15
CA GLY A 398 7.61 6.11 1.26
C GLY A 398 7.68 5.58 2.70
N SER A 399 6.69 4.80 3.09
CA SER A 399 6.69 4.01 4.32
C SER A 399 6.21 2.60 4.05
N PHE A 400 6.90 1.64 4.68
CA PHE A 400 6.45 0.27 4.81
C PHE A 400 6.88 -0.23 6.18
N LEU A 401 6.10 0.12 7.21
CA LEU A 401 6.40 -0.18 8.60
C LEU A 401 5.45 -1.25 9.12
N SER A 402 6.01 -2.35 9.58
CA SER A 402 5.30 -3.43 10.24
C SER A 402 6.19 -4.05 11.34
N ASN A 403 5.81 -5.20 11.85
CA ASN A 403 6.57 -5.93 12.86
C ASN A 403 6.76 -7.40 12.45
N ILE A 404 7.65 -8.08 13.12
CA ILE A 404 7.71 -9.54 13.06
C ILE A 404 6.92 -10.16 14.21
N ASP A 405 6.39 -11.34 13.99
CA ASP A 405 5.98 -12.21 15.09
C ASP A 405 7.25 -12.75 15.76
N MET A 406 7.45 -12.37 17.03
CA MET A 406 8.66 -12.70 17.78
C MET A 406 8.79 -14.20 18.11
N GLN A 407 7.76 -15.01 17.88
CA GLN A 407 7.80 -16.46 18.09
C GLN A 407 8.25 -17.20 16.84
N SER A 408 7.66 -16.88 15.69
CA SER A 408 7.96 -17.52 14.40
C SER A 408 9.04 -16.78 13.60
N GLY A 409 9.25 -15.49 13.90
CA GLY A 409 10.09 -14.59 13.10
C GLY A 409 9.47 -14.16 11.78
N SER A 410 8.25 -14.59 11.47
CA SER A 410 7.55 -14.24 10.24
C SER A 410 7.08 -12.77 10.25
N PRO A 411 7.08 -12.09 9.10
CA PRO A 411 6.46 -10.77 9.00
C PRO A 411 4.98 -10.83 9.39
N ALA A 412 4.56 -9.92 10.27
CA ALA A 412 3.18 -9.76 10.69
C ALA A 412 2.57 -8.52 10.05
N PHE A 413 1.65 -8.71 9.11
CA PHE A 413 0.93 -7.63 8.45
C PHE A 413 -0.53 -7.57 8.92
N GLY A 414 -1.16 -6.40 8.77
CA GLY A 414 -2.52 -6.20 9.26
C GLY A 414 -2.61 -5.97 10.77
N THR A 415 -1.49 -5.62 11.41
CA THR A 415 -1.39 -5.41 12.86
C THR A 415 -1.73 -3.96 13.26
N PRO A 416 -2.15 -3.72 14.51
CA PRO A 416 -2.35 -2.37 15.03
C PRO A 416 -1.09 -1.50 14.96
N GLU A 417 0.10 -2.10 15.14
CA GLU A 417 1.38 -1.41 15.07
C GLU A 417 1.64 -0.82 13.68
N SER A 418 1.30 -1.58 12.62
CA SER A 418 1.37 -1.10 11.23
C SER A 418 0.45 0.09 11.01
N ALA A 419 -0.80 0.02 11.50
CA ALA A 419 -1.78 1.09 11.39
C ALA A 419 -1.33 2.37 12.11
N ILE A 420 -0.82 2.25 13.34
CA ILE A 420 -0.29 3.37 14.13
C ILE A 420 0.93 3.98 13.42
N GLY A 421 1.87 3.15 12.95
CA GLY A 421 3.05 3.60 12.22
C GLY A 421 2.69 4.38 10.95
N LEU A 422 1.69 3.91 10.21
CA LEU A 422 1.16 4.57 9.03
C LEU A 422 0.58 5.96 9.34
N LEU A 423 -0.28 6.05 10.36
CA LEU A 423 -0.89 7.32 10.79
C LEU A 423 0.18 8.33 11.20
N CYS A 424 1.15 7.91 12.02
CA CYS A 424 2.29 8.74 12.40
C CYS A 424 3.08 9.23 11.18
N THR A 425 3.37 8.33 10.24
CA THR A 425 4.17 8.68 9.05
C THR A 425 3.41 9.65 8.14
N GLY A 426 2.10 9.49 7.96
CA GLY A 426 1.29 10.43 7.20
C GLY A 426 1.34 11.85 7.78
N GLN A 427 1.29 11.98 9.11
CA GLN A 427 1.47 13.26 9.80
C GLN A 427 2.87 13.84 9.60
N LEU A 428 3.92 12.99 9.68
CA LEU A 428 5.31 13.40 9.46
C LEU A 428 5.57 13.81 8.01
N ALA A 429 5.04 13.11 7.03
CA ALA A 429 5.16 13.46 5.61
C ALA A 429 4.56 14.85 5.33
N ARG A 430 3.36 15.16 5.88
CA ARG A 430 2.76 16.50 5.80
C ARG A 430 3.61 17.56 6.51
N HIS A 431 4.23 17.22 7.64
CA HIS A 431 5.14 18.13 8.38
C HIS A 431 6.33 18.56 7.49
N TYR A 432 6.88 17.66 6.67
CA TYR A 432 7.96 17.97 5.73
C TYR A 432 7.43 18.46 4.36
N GLY A 433 6.12 18.55 4.16
CA GLY A 433 5.52 19.03 2.91
C GLY A 433 5.72 18.06 1.73
N LEU A 434 5.78 16.76 1.99
CA LEU A 434 6.02 15.72 1.01
C LEU A 434 4.75 14.92 0.73
N PRO A 435 4.50 14.50 -0.52
CA PRO A 435 3.53 13.47 -0.81
C PRO A 435 3.89 12.18 -0.08
N PHE A 436 2.86 11.42 0.33
CA PHE A 436 3.01 10.24 1.18
C PHE A 436 2.59 8.96 0.47
N ARG A 437 3.43 7.92 0.56
CA ARG A 437 3.12 6.56 0.08
C ARG A 437 3.15 5.55 1.21
N THR A 438 2.17 4.65 1.23
CA THR A 438 2.17 3.46 2.09
C THR A 438 1.50 2.27 1.43
N GLY A 439 1.53 1.10 2.09
CA GLY A 439 0.74 -0.07 1.70
C GLY A 439 -0.66 -0.01 2.29
N GLY A 440 -1.64 -0.48 1.53
CA GLY A 440 -2.99 -0.77 1.99
C GLY A 440 -3.34 -2.23 1.70
N GLY A 441 -4.44 -2.76 2.20
CA GLY A 441 -4.88 -4.12 1.91
C GLY A 441 -3.95 -5.25 2.39
N LEU A 442 -2.95 -4.92 3.23
CA LEU A 442 -1.94 -5.86 3.70
C LEU A 442 -2.54 -6.88 4.68
N ASN A 443 -2.13 -8.13 4.57
CA ASN A 443 -2.52 -9.18 5.51
C ASN A 443 -1.45 -10.29 5.57
N ALA A 444 -1.51 -11.11 6.60
CA ALA A 444 -0.67 -12.30 6.79
C ALA A 444 -1.43 -13.61 6.51
N SER A 445 -2.74 -13.55 6.23
CA SER A 445 -3.56 -14.74 5.96
C SER A 445 -3.09 -15.49 4.72
N GLN A 446 -3.20 -16.82 4.75
CA GLN A 446 -2.87 -17.72 3.65
C GLN A 446 -4.04 -17.95 2.69
N THR A 447 -5.24 -17.50 3.05
CA THR A 447 -6.48 -17.69 2.29
C THR A 447 -7.34 -16.43 2.27
N ALA A 448 -8.25 -16.33 1.29
CA ALA A 448 -9.21 -15.24 1.20
C ALA A 448 -10.38 -15.45 2.18
N ASP A 449 -10.10 -15.36 3.48
CA ASP A 449 -11.02 -15.63 4.59
C ASP A 449 -11.31 -14.39 5.44
N ALA A 450 -11.89 -14.59 6.63
CA ALA A 450 -12.20 -13.52 7.55
C ALA A 450 -10.94 -12.78 8.05
N GLN A 451 -9.83 -13.52 8.30
CA GLN A 451 -8.55 -12.91 8.72
C GLN A 451 -8.03 -11.98 7.63
N CYS A 452 -8.01 -12.45 6.40
CA CYS A 452 -7.61 -11.67 5.24
C CYS A 452 -8.40 -10.35 5.14
N ALA A 453 -9.72 -10.38 5.36
CA ALA A 453 -10.57 -9.20 5.26
C ALA A 453 -10.35 -8.19 6.38
N TYR A 454 -10.29 -8.63 7.67
CA TYR A 454 -10.12 -7.67 8.77
C TYR A 454 -8.69 -7.10 8.85
N GLU A 455 -7.65 -7.88 8.50
CA GLU A 455 -6.28 -7.38 8.41
C GLU A 455 -6.13 -6.37 7.27
N ALA A 456 -6.76 -6.64 6.11
CA ALA A 456 -6.78 -5.71 4.99
C ALA A 456 -7.48 -4.40 5.36
N LEU A 457 -8.63 -4.46 6.04
CA LEU A 457 -9.32 -3.26 6.51
C LEU A 457 -8.47 -2.49 7.55
N MET A 458 -7.78 -3.19 8.46
CA MET A 458 -6.90 -2.60 9.47
C MET A 458 -5.73 -1.81 8.86
N THR A 459 -5.32 -2.12 7.64
CA THR A 459 -4.25 -1.40 6.94
C THR A 459 -4.79 -0.43 5.89
N LEU A 460 -5.92 -0.71 5.26
CA LEU A 460 -6.48 0.13 4.20
C LEU A 460 -7.21 1.36 4.78
N LEU A 461 -8.06 1.21 5.81
CA LEU A 461 -8.75 2.32 6.46
C LEU A 461 -7.80 3.41 6.97
N PRO A 462 -6.67 3.10 7.65
CA PRO A 462 -5.70 4.11 8.04
C PRO A 462 -5.11 4.92 6.88
N THR A 463 -5.05 4.38 5.65
CA THR A 463 -4.57 5.17 4.49
C THR A 463 -5.50 6.35 4.18
N PHE A 464 -6.82 6.15 4.32
CA PHE A 464 -7.80 7.22 4.17
C PHE A 464 -7.72 8.23 5.32
N LEU A 465 -7.62 7.75 6.56
CA LEU A 465 -7.46 8.59 7.74
C LEU A 465 -6.18 9.43 7.71
N ALA A 466 -5.09 8.88 7.20
CA ALA A 466 -3.81 9.58 7.02
C ALA A 466 -3.80 10.51 5.81
N GLY A 467 -4.71 10.36 4.84
CA GLY A 467 -4.66 11.07 3.57
C GLY A 467 -3.44 10.69 2.73
N THR A 468 -3.24 9.39 2.55
CA THR A 468 -2.12 8.86 1.76
C THR A 468 -2.30 9.19 0.29
N ASN A 469 -1.28 9.76 -0.35
CA ASN A 469 -1.35 10.18 -1.75
C ASN A 469 -1.14 9.02 -2.75
N PHE A 470 -0.33 8.01 -2.39
CA PHE A 470 -0.10 6.83 -3.22
C PHE A 470 -0.21 5.56 -2.37
N VAL A 471 -1.31 4.82 -2.53
CA VAL A 471 -1.61 3.59 -1.80
C VAL A 471 -1.24 2.39 -2.66
N MET A 472 -0.10 1.77 -2.38
CA MET A 472 0.29 0.50 -3.01
C MET A 472 -0.32 -0.68 -2.28
N HIS A 473 -0.33 -1.84 -2.94
CA HIS A 473 -0.92 -3.06 -2.39
C HIS A 473 -2.39 -2.92 -2.00
N ALA A 474 -3.11 -2.03 -2.69
CA ALA A 474 -4.52 -1.75 -2.38
C ALA A 474 -5.45 -2.89 -2.78
N ALA A 475 -5.01 -3.84 -3.62
CA ALA A 475 -5.78 -5.01 -4.02
C ALA A 475 -4.89 -6.23 -4.31
N GLY A 476 -5.25 -7.42 -3.80
CA GLY A 476 -4.68 -8.71 -4.17
C GLY A 476 -3.57 -9.26 -3.26
N TRP A 477 -3.13 -8.55 -2.23
CA TRP A 477 -2.07 -8.98 -1.32
C TRP A 477 -2.50 -10.14 -0.41
N LEU A 478 -1.71 -11.23 -0.36
CA LEU A 478 -1.94 -12.39 0.50
C LEU A 478 -0.59 -12.95 1.01
N GLU A 479 -0.61 -13.76 2.08
CA GLU A 479 0.56 -14.43 2.68
C GLU A 479 1.74 -13.47 2.96
N GLY A 480 1.47 -12.31 3.54
CA GLY A 480 2.54 -11.36 3.85
C GLY A 480 3.29 -10.82 2.62
N GLY A 481 2.67 -10.85 1.43
CA GLY A 481 3.25 -10.37 0.17
C GLY A 481 3.87 -11.45 -0.71
N LEU A 482 3.76 -12.72 -0.31
CA LEU A 482 4.23 -13.83 -1.13
C LEU A 482 3.30 -14.14 -2.30
N VAL A 483 2.02 -13.84 -2.18
CA VAL A 483 0.98 -14.28 -3.10
C VAL A 483 0.14 -13.12 -3.62
N SER A 484 -0.03 -13.04 -4.94
CA SER A 484 -1.09 -12.29 -5.60
C SER A 484 -2.31 -13.19 -5.74
N CYS A 485 -3.43 -12.85 -5.10
CA CYS A 485 -4.64 -13.67 -5.09
C CYS A 485 -5.77 -13.00 -5.87
N TYR A 486 -6.35 -13.74 -6.80
CA TYR A 486 -7.44 -13.27 -7.67
C TYR A 486 -8.71 -12.94 -6.90
N GLU A 487 -9.14 -13.79 -5.98
CA GLU A 487 -10.33 -13.57 -5.15
C GLU A 487 -10.10 -12.39 -4.19
N LYS A 488 -8.92 -12.33 -3.58
CA LYS A 488 -8.54 -11.21 -2.69
C LYS A 488 -8.52 -9.88 -3.43
N PHE A 489 -8.11 -9.88 -4.70
CA PHE A 489 -8.15 -8.67 -5.53
C PHE A 489 -9.57 -8.08 -5.60
N ILE A 490 -10.58 -8.92 -5.82
CA ILE A 490 -11.98 -8.48 -5.89
C ILE A 490 -12.52 -8.09 -4.51
N ILE A 491 -12.12 -8.79 -3.43
CA ILE A 491 -12.49 -8.45 -2.05
C ILE A 491 -11.96 -7.04 -1.69
N ASP A 492 -10.73 -6.74 -2.08
CA ASP A 492 -10.14 -5.42 -1.82
C ASP A 492 -10.76 -4.31 -2.65
N VAL A 493 -11.13 -4.59 -3.91
CA VAL A 493 -11.89 -3.65 -4.73
C VAL A 493 -13.21 -3.29 -4.06
N GLU A 494 -13.92 -4.27 -3.46
CA GLU A 494 -15.12 -3.98 -2.67
C GLU A 494 -14.82 -3.08 -1.47
N LEU A 495 -13.74 -3.36 -0.72
CA LEU A 495 -13.32 -2.51 0.41
C LEU A 495 -13.00 -1.08 -0.04
N LEU A 496 -12.27 -0.92 -1.14
CA LEU A 496 -11.97 0.40 -1.71
C LEU A 496 -13.26 1.16 -2.07
N ARG A 497 -14.24 0.48 -2.67
CA ARG A 497 -15.54 1.08 -3.00
C ARG A 497 -16.26 1.57 -1.76
N MET A 498 -16.30 0.73 -0.71
CA MET A 498 -16.94 1.09 0.57
C MET A 498 -16.26 2.31 1.20
N LEU A 499 -14.92 2.31 1.28
CA LEU A 499 -14.15 3.40 1.86
C LEU A 499 -14.25 4.70 1.05
N ARG A 500 -14.26 4.63 -0.29
CA ARG A 500 -14.49 5.83 -1.12
C ARG A 500 -15.85 6.47 -0.81
N VAL A 501 -16.89 5.67 -0.57
CA VAL A 501 -18.21 6.19 -0.16
C VAL A 501 -18.13 6.80 1.24
N GLU A 502 -17.55 6.09 2.21
CA GLU A 502 -17.44 6.52 3.60
C GLU A 502 -16.68 7.86 3.74
N PHE A 503 -15.65 8.07 2.91
CA PHE A 503 -14.81 9.27 2.92
C PHE A 503 -15.23 10.34 1.90
N THR A 504 -16.41 10.21 1.30
CA THR A 504 -17.04 11.26 0.50
C THR A 504 -17.86 12.18 1.43
N PRO A 505 -17.62 13.51 1.41
CA PRO A 505 -18.37 14.44 2.24
C PRO A 505 -19.86 14.37 1.98
N LEU A 506 -20.66 14.50 3.04
CA LEU A 506 -22.10 14.60 2.93
C LEU A 506 -22.51 15.99 2.45
N GLU A 507 -23.40 16.04 1.46
CA GLU A 507 -24.10 17.27 1.09
C GLU A 507 -25.28 17.48 2.04
N ILE A 508 -25.25 18.58 2.80
CA ILE A 508 -26.30 18.93 3.76
C ILE A 508 -26.85 20.30 3.38
N ASP A 509 -28.07 20.29 2.85
CA ASP A 509 -28.83 21.48 2.45
C ASP A 509 -30.35 21.28 2.77
N GLU A 510 -31.17 22.30 2.54
CA GLU A 510 -32.62 22.24 2.77
C GLU A 510 -33.28 21.11 1.95
N ALA A 511 -32.78 20.80 0.75
CA ALA A 511 -33.37 19.73 -0.08
C ALA A 511 -33.05 18.34 0.49
N SER A 512 -31.85 18.16 1.04
CA SER A 512 -31.40 16.88 1.63
C SER A 512 -32.12 16.55 2.94
N LEU A 513 -32.68 17.55 3.64
CA LEU A 513 -33.49 17.35 4.85
C LEU A 513 -34.83 16.66 4.54
N ALA A 514 -35.28 16.68 3.30
CA ALA A 514 -36.52 16.00 2.84
C ALA A 514 -37.76 16.30 3.69
N PHE A 515 -37.94 17.55 4.15
CA PHE A 515 -39.03 17.96 5.05
C PHE A 515 -40.40 17.57 4.49
N GLY A 516 -40.65 17.76 3.19
CA GLY A 516 -41.91 17.36 2.55
C GLY A 516 -42.22 15.86 2.63
N ALA A 517 -41.19 15.00 2.71
CA ALA A 517 -41.40 13.56 2.92
C ALA A 517 -41.88 13.26 4.36
N HIS A 518 -41.41 14.05 5.34
CA HIS A 518 -41.90 13.95 6.73
C HIS A 518 -43.36 14.40 6.84
N GLU A 519 -43.75 15.47 6.12
CA GLU A 519 -45.16 15.92 6.05
C GLU A 519 -46.03 14.88 5.34
N GLU A 520 -45.58 14.29 4.22
CA GLU A 520 -46.30 13.25 3.46
C GLU A 520 -46.57 12.01 4.32
N VAL A 521 -45.58 11.53 5.07
CA VAL A 521 -45.69 10.27 5.84
C VAL A 521 -46.39 10.46 7.19
N GLY A 522 -46.18 11.59 7.85
CA GLY A 522 -46.73 11.88 9.17
C GLY A 522 -46.27 10.93 10.27
N HIS A 523 -47.07 10.83 11.33
CA HIS A 523 -46.73 10.04 12.52
C HIS A 523 -47.09 8.56 12.34
N GLY A 524 -46.08 7.68 12.56
CA GLY A 524 -46.27 6.22 12.56
C GLY A 524 -46.43 5.57 11.17
N GLY A 525 -46.26 6.35 10.09
CA GLY A 525 -46.24 5.84 8.72
C GLY A 525 -44.90 5.20 8.33
N HIS A 526 -44.70 4.96 7.04
CA HIS A 526 -43.43 4.43 6.49
C HIS A 526 -43.05 5.15 5.20
N PHE A 527 -41.77 5.35 4.99
CA PHE A 527 -41.23 6.09 3.83
C PHE A 527 -41.12 5.28 2.54
N LEU A 528 -41.41 3.96 2.53
CA LEU A 528 -41.23 3.11 1.35
C LEU A 528 -42.01 3.58 0.11
N GLY A 529 -43.16 4.21 0.29
CA GLY A 529 -44.00 4.73 -0.78
C GLY A 529 -43.91 6.25 -0.98
N ALA A 530 -43.16 6.95 -0.13
CA ALA A 530 -43.03 8.41 -0.22
C ALA A 530 -42.36 8.83 -1.54
N ALA A 531 -42.79 9.97 -2.10
CA ALA A 531 -42.24 10.51 -3.35
C ALA A 531 -40.72 10.64 -3.30
N HIS A 532 -40.17 11.15 -2.22
CA HIS A 532 -38.75 11.27 -1.97
C HIS A 532 -38.00 9.92 -2.10
N THR A 533 -38.55 8.84 -1.50
CA THR A 533 -37.99 7.50 -1.60
C THR A 533 -38.07 6.96 -3.03
N MET A 534 -39.24 7.13 -3.68
CA MET A 534 -39.46 6.61 -5.04
C MET A 534 -38.54 7.27 -6.08
N GLU A 535 -38.17 8.52 -5.89
CA GLU A 535 -37.20 9.23 -6.74
C GLU A 535 -35.78 8.75 -6.55
N ARG A 536 -35.40 8.36 -5.31
CA ARG A 536 -33.98 8.15 -4.90
C ARG A 536 -33.60 6.71 -4.59
N PHE A 537 -34.54 5.77 -4.40
CA PHE A 537 -34.25 4.41 -3.93
C PHE A 537 -33.24 3.63 -4.79
N ARG A 538 -33.02 4.06 -6.02
CA ARG A 538 -32.05 3.42 -6.94
C ARG A 538 -30.62 3.86 -6.67
N ASP A 539 -30.43 5.07 -6.15
CA ASP A 539 -29.12 5.73 -6.08
C ASP A 539 -28.74 6.21 -4.67
N CYS A 540 -29.66 6.14 -3.69
CA CYS A 540 -29.45 6.69 -2.36
C CYS A 540 -28.55 5.84 -1.45
N PHE A 541 -28.37 4.56 -1.75
CA PHE A 541 -27.55 3.65 -0.95
C PHE A 541 -26.43 3.01 -1.77
N TYR A 542 -25.31 2.75 -1.10
CA TYR A 542 -24.23 1.96 -1.67
C TYR A 542 -24.74 0.62 -2.18
N ARG A 543 -24.35 0.27 -3.41
CA ARG A 543 -24.63 -1.04 -4.03
C ARG A 543 -23.36 -1.86 -4.07
N PRO A 544 -23.28 -2.95 -3.30
CA PRO A 544 -22.12 -3.82 -3.27
C PRO A 544 -21.82 -4.44 -4.64
N LEU A 545 -20.54 -4.52 -4.98
CA LEU A 545 -20.05 -5.36 -6.07
C LEU A 545 -20.08 -6.85 -5.66
N LEU A 546 -19.67 -7.14 -4.44
CA LEU A 546 -19.39 -8.48 -3.92
C LEU A 546 -20.30 -8.88 -2.77
N SER A 547 -20.59 -7.97 -1.81
CA SER A 547 -21.31 -8.27 -0.59
C SER A 547 -22.77 -8.65 -0.88
N SER A 548 -23.32 -9.61 -0.14
CA SER A 548 -24.72 -10.04 -0.27
C SER A 548 -25.55 -9.56 0.90
N THR A 549 -26.64 -8.85 0.61
CA THR A 549 -27.65 -8.43 1.58
C THR A 549 -28.95 -9.27 1.45
N ALA A 550 -28.89 -10.38 0.69
CA ALA A 550 -30.03 -11.28 0.54
C ALA A 550 -30.36 -11.98 1.86
N ASN A 551 -31.65 -12.26 2.12
CA ASN A 551 -32.02 -13.16 3.20
C ASN A 551 -31.51 -14.58 2.93
N TYR A 552 -31.49 -15.44 3.96
CA TYR A 552 -30.89 -16.76 3.90
C TYR A 552 -31.47 -17.63 2.75
N GLU A 553 -32.81 -17.63 2.58
CA GLU A 553 -33.51 -18.46 1.58
C GLU A 553 -33.16 -17.99 0.15
N ARG A 554 -33.05 -16.70 -0.07
CA ARG A 554 -32.64 -16.13 -1.35
C ARG A 554 -31.17 -16.43 -1.63
N TRP A 555 -30.30 -16.24 -0.63
CA TRP A 555 -28.87 -16.57 -0.75
C TRP A 555 -28.67 -18.05 -1.07
N LEU A 556 -29.40 -18.96 -0.40
CA LEU A 556 -29.33 -20.40 -0.68
C LEU A 556 -29.80 -20.73 -2.11
N LYS A 557 -30.90 -20.10 -2.58
CA LYS A 557 -31.38 -20.25 -3.97
C LYS A 557 -30.38 -19.74 -5.01
N GLN A 558 -29.53 -18.80 -4.65
CA GLN A 558 -28.44 -18.26 -5.48
C GLN A 558 -27.15 -19.12 -5.42
N GLY A 559 -27.24 -20.31 -4.81
CA GLY A 559 -26.15 -21.27 -4.74
C GLY A 559 -25.41 -21.32 -3.40
N GLY A 560 -25.81 -20.53 -2.40
CA GLY A 560 -25.22 -20.57 -1.05
C GLY A 560 -23.72 -20.24 -1.00
N LYS A 561 -23.23 -19.42 -1.95
CA LYS A 561 -21.81 -19.13 -2.13
C LYS A 561 -21.27 -18.19 -1.07
N ASP A 562 -20.10 -18.48 -0.53
CA ASP A 562 -19.34 -17.59 0.31
C ASP A 562 -18.74 -16.40 -0.49
N THR A 563 -18.03 -15.53 0.20
CA THR A 563 -17.45 -14.31 -0.39
C THR A 563 -16.35 -14.64 -1.40
N ALA A 564 -15.48 -15.60 -1.10
CA ALA A 564 -14.38 -15.98 -1.98
C ALA A 564 -14.90 -16.60 -3.30
N ALA A 565 -15.90 -17.49 -3.22
CA ALA A 565 -16.52 -18.08 -4.41
C ALA A 565 -17.17 -17.02 -5.32
N ARG A 566 -17.89 -16.04 -4.72
CA ARG A 566 -18.47 -14.93 -5.50
C ARG A 566 -17.39 -14.04 -6.13
N ALA A 567 -16.30 -13.79 -5.39
CA ALA A 567 -15.16 -13.01 -5.88
C ALA A 567 -14.51 -13.68 -7.10
N GLY A 568 -14.30 -15.00 -7.02
CA GLY A 568 -13.77 -15.79 -8.16
C GLY A 568 -14.66 -15.69 -9.41
N GLU A 569 -15.99 -15.75 -9.25
CA GLU A 569 -16.92 -15.59 -10.38
C GLU A 569 -16.87 -14.19 -11.00
N ILE A 570 -16.77 -13.15 -10.17
CA ILE A 570 -16.61 -11.78 -10.65
C ILE A 570 -15.28 -11.64 -11.40
N CYS A 571 -14.20 -12.18 -10.85
CA CYS A 571 -12.88 -12.17 -11.47
C CYS A 571 -12.92 -12.82 -12.86
N GLN A 572 -13.43 -14.05 -12.97
CA GLN A 572 -13.50 -14.79 -14.24
C GLN A 572 -14.36 -14.06 -15.27
N ARG A 573 -15.51 -13.52 -14.86
CA ARG A 573 -16.37 -12.71 -15.75
C ARG A 573 -15.66 -11.46 -16.23
N THR A 574 -15.02 -10.71 -15.32
CA THR A 574 -14.29 -9.49 -15.68
C THR A 574 -13.16 -9.76 -16.68
N LEU A 575 -12.43 -10.87 -16.51
CA LEU A 575 -11.38 -11.28 -17.43
C LEU A 575 -11.95 -11.72 -18.80
N ALA A 576 -13.10 -12.40 -18.81
CA ALA A 576 -13.76 -12.83 -20.06
C ALA A 576 -14.36 -11.66 -20.85
N GLU A 577 -14.80 -10.62 -20.18
CA GLU A 577 -15.38 -9.39 -20.76
C GLU A 577 -14.33 -8.30 -21.04
N TYR A 578 -13.05 -8.57 -20.72
CA TYR A 578 -11.99 -7.58 -20.88
C TYR A 578 -11.75 -7.25 -22.36
N GLU A 579 -11.69 -5.95 -22.66
CA GLU A 579 -11.29 -5.41 -23.95
C GLU A 579 -10.03 -4.53 -23.77
N PRO A 580 -8.97 -4.77 -24.57
CA PRO A 580 -7.76 -3.96 -24.48
C PRO A 580 -8.06 -2.51 -24.89
N PRO A 581 -7.55 -1.51 -24.13
CA PRO A 581 -7.71 -0.12 -24.51
C PRO A 581 -7.00 0.16 -25.83
N PRO A 582 -7.54 1.08 -26.68
CA PRO A 582 -6.99 1.39 -28.00
C PRO A 582 -5.54 1.89 -27.89
N MET A 583 -4.71 1.46 -28.82
CA MET A 583 -3.29 1.86 -28.93
C MET A 583 -2.92 2.05 -30.39
N ASP A 584 -2.06 3.05 -30.65
CA ASP A 584 -1.49 3.26 -31.98
C ASP A 584 -0.63 2.05 -32.38
N GLU A 585 -0.92 1.46 -33.55
CA GLU A 585 -0.22 0.26 -34.03
C GLU A 585 1.25 0.53 -34.36
N ALA A 586 1.62 1.76 -34.77
CA ALA A 586 3.01 2.10 -35.01
C ALA A 586 3.79 2.13 -33.70
N VAL A 587 3.21 2.70 -32.63
CA VAL A 587 3.81 2.70 -31.28
C VAL A 587 3.91 1.27 -30.74
N ARG A 588 2.88 0.44 -30.96
CA ARG A 588 2.91 -0.98 -30.56
C ARG A 588 4.04 -1.74 -31.24
N ALA A 589 4.20 -1.53 -32.55
CA ALA A 589 5.28 -2.14 -33.34
C ALA A 589 6.65 -1.68 -32.87
N GLU A 590 6.83 -0.38 -32.62
CA GLU A 590 8.11 0.17 -32.13
C GLU A 590 8.49 -0.38 -30.74
N LEU A 591 7.52 -0.53 -29.85
CA LEU A 591 7.73 -1.19 -28.54
C LEU A 591 8.14 -2.66 -28.72
N GLN A 592 7.48 -3.40 -29.63
CA GLN A 592 7.84 -4.79 -29.89
C GLN A 592 9.24 -4.91 -30.48
N ASP A 593 9.60 -4.06 -31.45
CA ASP A 593 10.93 -4.00 -32.04
C ASP A 593 12.01 -3.69 -30.99
N TYR A 594 11.70 -2.82 -30.03
CA TYR A 594 12.59 -2.54 -28.91
C TYR A 594 12.81 -3.79 -28.04
N VAL A 595 11.73 -4.48 -27.67
CA VAL A 595 11.77 -5.70 -26.84
C VAL A 595 12.61 -6.78 -27.55
N ASP A 596 12.35 -7.05 -28.84
CA ASP A 596 13.01 -8.10 -29.61
C ASP A 596 14.52 -7.81 -29.77
N ARG A 597 14.89 -6.57 -30.10
CA ARG A 597 16.29 -6.14 -30.17
C ARG A 597 16.98 -6.26 -28.82
N ARG A 598 16.32 -5.79 -27.75
CA ARG A 598 16.93 -5.77 -26.43
C ARG A 598 17.13 -7.17 -25.85
N ARG A 599 16.22 -8.11 -26.14
CA ARG A 599 16.41 -9.54 -25.83
C ARG A 599 17.64 -10.13 -26.51
N ALA A 600 17.77 -9.88 -27.81
CA ALA A 600 18.93 -10.35 -28.55
C ALA A 600 20.26 -9.80 -27.98
N GLU A 601 20.27 -8.55 -27.48
CA GLU A 601 21.42 -7.95 -26.79
C GLU A 601 21.71 -8.62 -25.44
N LEU A 602 20.66 -9.09 -24.72
CA LEU A 602 20.78 -9.77 -23.44
C LEU A 602 21.11 -11.28 -23.59
N GLY A 603 21.08 -11.81 -24.81
CA GLY A 603 21.46 -13.19 -25.13
C GLY A 603 20.30 -14.21 -24.99
N ASP A 604 19.04 -13.73 -25.04
CA ASP A 604 17.82 -14.55 -25.00
C ASP A 604 17.30 -14.90 -26.39
#